data_9308a13ce06a236104bc4cfd477336b4
#
_entry.id   9308a13ce06a236104bc4cfd477336b4
#
_cell.length_a   1.000
_cell.length_b   1.000
_cell.length_c   1.000
_cell.angle_alpha   90.00
_cell.angle_beta   90.00
_cell.angle_gamma   90.00
#
_symmetry.space_group_name_H-M   'P 1'
#
loop_
_entity.id
_entity.type
_entity.pdbx_description
1 polymer ?
#
loop_
_entity_poly.entity_id
_entity_poly.type
_entity_poly.pdbx_seq_one_letter_code
_entity_poly.pdbx_strand_id
1 'polypeptide(L)'
;MVNKQQGTVKKWQDDKGFGFIETEAGDSIFFHVSEFRAQRRPEVGEQVVFTMGRDNQGRLRATEVQELHFVQQKMAQKNQQIRQRNQKRSHQADFEARQKKRSFLGLAFYGVLILLAATDKLSWLVVGWYAALG
;
A
#
# COMPACT_ATOMS: atom_id res chain seq x y z
N MET A 1 15.74 8.34 11.72
CA MET A 1 15.59 8.04 10.27
C MET A 1 16.78 7.23 9.82
N VAL A 2 16.56 6.05 9.27
CA VAL A 2 17.64 5.20 8.75
C VAL A 2 18.06 5.77 7.40
N ASN A 3 19.27 6.28 7.30
CA ASN A 3 19.79 6.89 6.07
C ASN A 3 20.29 5.76 5.14
N LYS A 4 19.43 5.33 4.20
CA LYS A 4 19.78 4.34 3.19
C LYS A 4 20.52 5.02 2.03
N GLN A 5 21.65 4.47 1.66
CA GLN A 5 22.48 4.92 0.55
C GLN A 5 22.54 3.86 -0.53
N GLN A 6 22.86 4.28 -1.76
CA GLN A 6 23.08 3.40 -2.90
C GLN A 6 24.56 3.37 -3.24
N GLY A 7 25.00 2.24 -3.80
CA GLY A 7 26.36 2.09 -4.27
C GLY A 7 26.50 0.84 -5.12
N THR A 8 27.71 0.62 -5.60
CA THR A 8 28.07 -0.52 -6.44
C THR A 8 29.18 -1.35 -5.78
N VAL A 9 29.02 -2.66 -5.75
CA VAL A 9 30.06 -3.55 -5.24
C VAL A 9 31.30 -3.47 -6.17
N LYS A 10 32.38 -2.88 -5.67
CA LYS A 10 33.63 -2.70 -6.44
C LYS A 10 34.59 -3.89 -6.30
N LYS A 11 34.62 -4.48 -5.11
CA LYS A 11 35.50 -5.57 -4.79
C LYS A 11 34.82 -6.54 -3.85
N TRP A 12 34.99 -7.81 -4.13
CA TRP A 12 34.54 -8.88 -3.26
C TRP A 12 35.69 -9.89 -3.06
N GLN A 13 35.90 -10.32 -1.82
CA GLN A 13 36.88 -11.35 -1.45
C GLN A 13 36.14 -12.53 -0.84
N ASP A 14 35.95 -13.56 -1.63
CA ASP A 14 35.16 -14.72 -1.30
C ASP A 14 35.71 -15.52 -0.11
N ASP A 15 37.01 -15.70 -0.11
CA ASP A 15 37.74 -16.47 0.93
C ASP A 15 37.64 -15.82 2.32
N LYS A 16 37.51 -14.50 2.36
CA LYS A 16 37.49 -13.71 3.59
C LYS A 16 36.10 -13.20 3.95
N GLY A 17 35.14 -13.35 3.06
CA GLY A 17 33.75 -12.95 3.27
C GLY A 17 33.53 -11.45 3.44
N PHE A 18 34.34 -10.59 2.80
CA PHE A 18 34.15 -9.14 2.83
C PHE A 18 34.37 -8.49 1.47
N GLY A 19 33.88 -7.27 1.34
CA GLY A 19 34.03 -6.48 0.14
C GLY A 19 33.95 -4.99 0.39
N PHE A 20 33.94 -4.25 -0.71
CA PHE A 20 33.85 -2.80 -0.71
C PHE A 20 32.79 -2.34 -1.69
N ILE A 21 31.96 -1.41 -1.22
CA ILE A 21 30.93 -0.73 -1.99
C ILE A 21 31.44 0.67 -2.31
N GLU A 22 31.40 1.07 -3.56
CA GLU A 22 31.64 2.44 -3.98
C GLU A 22 30.31 3.19 -3.98
N THR A 23 30.27 4.30 -3.27
CA THR A 23 29.12 5.22 -3.25
C THR A 23 29.10 6.09 -4.51
N GLU A 24 27.99 6.78 -4.77
CA GLU A 24 27.90 7.78 -5.86
C GLU A 24 28.90 8.94 -5.66
N ALA A 25 29.30 9.22 -4.42
CA ALA A 25 30.32 10.23 -4.10
C ALA A 25 31.77 9.75 -4.34
N GLY A 26 31.96 8.46 -4.67
CA GLY A 26 33.29 7.85 -4.88
C GLY A 26 33.90 7.28 -3.61
N ASP A 27 33.20 7.30 -2.49
CA ASP A 27 33.72 6.74 -1.24
C ASP A 27 33.67 5.21 -1.28
N SER A 28 34.74 4.56 -0.75
CA SER A 28 34.82 3.11 -0.64
C SER A 28 34.45 2.65 0.77
N ILE A 29 33.31 1.97 0.89
CA ILE A 29 32.72 1.56 2.16
C ILE A 29 32.86 0.04 2.33
N PHE A 30 33.45 -0.37 3.44
CA PHE A 30 33.62 -1.77 3.80
C PHE A 30 32.27 -2.42 4.14
N PHE A 31 32.07 -3.67 3.72
CA PHE A 31 30.97 -4.52 4.21
C PHE A 31 31.44 -5.97 4.37
N HIS A 32 30.80 -6.68 5.28
CA HIS A 32 31.00 -8.11 5.53
C HIS A 32 29.79 -8.91 5.01
N VAL A 33 30.00 -10.16 4.64
CA VAL A 33 28.94 -11.05 4.11
C VAL A 33 27.73 -11.18 5.04
N SER A 34 27.97 -11.12 6.36
CA SER A 34 26.89 -11.17 7.35
C SER A 34 25.87 -10.02 7.24
N GLU A 35 26.28 -8.92 6.62
CA GLU A 35 25.43 -7.75 6.38
C GLU A 35 24.69 -7.83 5.04
N PHE A 36 25.06 -8.78 4.19
CA PHE A 36 24.41 -8.97 2.90
C PHE A 36 23.13 -9.81 3.04
N ARG A 37 22.00 -9.22 2.74
CA ARG A 37 20.65 -9.77 2.97
C ARG A 37 20.13 -10.62 1.80
N ALA A 38 21.00 -11.26 1.02
CA ALA A 38 20.62 -12.19 -0.03
C ALA A 38 21.08 -13.62 0.31
N GLN A 39 20.44 -14.62 -0.31
CA GLN A 39 20.81 -16.04 -0.14
C GLN A 39 22.00 -16.45 -1.02
N ARG A 40 22.57 -15.51 -1.74
CA ARG A 40 23.73 -15.70 -2.62
C ARG A 40 24.87 -14.77 -2.23
N ARG A 41 26.04 -14.99 -2.83
CA ARG A 41 27.20 -14.12 -2.65
C ARG A 41 27.05 -12.83 -3.45
N PRO A 42 27.61 -11.71 -2.95
CA PRO A 42 27.68 -10.47 -3.70
C PRO A 42 28.54 -10.61 -4.96
N GLU A 43 28.14 -9.95 -6.04
CA GLU A 43 28.88 -9.91 -7.29
C GLU A 43 29.49 -8.52 -7.53
N VAL A 44 30.69 -8.49 -8.10
CA VAL A 44 31.32 -7.22 -8.49
C VAL A 44 30.51 -6.57 -9.61
N GLY A 45 30.24 -5.27 -9.47
CA GLY A 45 29.36 -4.51 -10.37
C GLY A 45 27.90 -4.48 -9.95
N GLU A 46 27.53 -5.22 -8.91
CA GLU A 46 26.16 -5.26 -8.41
C GLU A 46 25.76 -3.96 -7.71
N GLN A 47 24.58 -3.44 -8.05
CA GLN A 47 24.01 -2.28 -7.38
C GLN A 47 23.29 -2.70 -6.08
N VAL A 48 23.65 -2.05 -5.00
CA VAL A 48 23.16 -2.35 -3.65
C VAL A 48 22.66 -1.12 -2.94
N VAL A 49 21.74 -1.35 -2.02
CA VAL A 49 21.25 -0.35 -1.04
C VAL A 49 21.73 -0.80 0.33
N PHE A 50 22.30 0.10 1.09
CA PHE A 50 22.86 -0.19 2.41
C PHE A 50 22.62 0.96 3.38
N THR A 51 22.81 0.67 4.65
CA THR A 51 22.78 1.66 5.74
C THR A 51 24.20 1.93 6.21
N MET A 52 24.57 3.20 6.41
CA MET A 52 25.86 3.54 7.02
C MET A 52 25.83 3.22 8.51
N GLY A 53 26.77 2.41 8.94
CA GLY A 53 27.01 2.07 10.34
C GLY A 53 28.45 2.36 10.73
N ARG A 54 28.76 2.12 12.00
CA ARG A 54 30.13 2.14 12.52
C ARG A 54 30.44 0.83 13.22
N ASP A 55 31.66 0.37 13.07
CA ASP A 55 32.15 -0.78 13.83
C ASP A 55 32.53 -0.38 15.27
N ASN A 56 32.92 -1.36 16.07
CA ASN A 56 33.33 -1.13 17.46
C ASN A 56 34.58 -0.24 17.61
N GLN A 57 35.29 0.03 16.52
CA GLN A 57 36.46 0.89 16.44
C GLN A 57 36.12 2.27 15.84
N GLY A 58 34.80 2.55 15.61
CA GLY A 58 34.33 3.82 15.07
C GLY A 58 34.50 3.98 13.55
N ARG A 59 35.00 2.97 12.82
CA ARG A 59 35.19 3.03 11.36
C ARG A 59 33.86 2.86 10.66
N LEU A 60 33.68 3.58 9.56
CA LEU A 60 32.49 3.48 8.72
C LEU A 60 32.42 2.11 8.03
N ARG A 61 31.24 1.50 8.07
CA ARG A 61 30.92 0.27 7.34
C ARG A 61 29.51 0.28 6.81
N ALA A 62 29.25 -0.48 5.76
CA ALA A 62 27.88 -0.72 5.30
C ALA A 62 27.26 -1.85 6.11
N THR A 63 26.02 -1.62 6.54
CA THR A 63 25.16 -2.57 7.23
C THR A 63 23.86 -2.74 6.44
N GLU A 64 23.14 -3.86 6.66
CA GLU A 64 21.90 -4.15 5.96
C GLU A 64 21.97 -4.02 4.43
N VAL A 65 23.05 -4.53 3.84
CA VAL A 65 23.30 -4.48 2.40
C VAL A 65 22.27 -5.35 1.66
N GLN A 66 21.55 -4.77 0.72
CA GLN A 66 20.50 -5.44 -0.07
C GLN A 66 20.68 -5.11 -1.54
N GLU A 67 20.37 -6.05 -2.41
CA GLU A 67 20.34 -5.81 -3.86
C GLU A 67 19.31 -4.73 -4.19
N LEU A 68 19.67 -3.74 -4.99
CA LEU A 68 18.79 -2.68 -5.41
C LEU A 68 17.54 -3.22 -6.14
N HIS A 69 17.75 -4.18 -7.03
CA HIS A 69 16.68 -4.83 -7.79
C HIS A 69 15.65 -5.53 -6.85
N PHE A 70 16.11 -6.25 -5.85
CA PHE A 70 15.25 -6.91 -4.86
C PHE A 70 14.44 -5.90 -4.04
N VAL A 71 15.07 -4.80 -3.63
CA VAL A 71 14.40 -3.73 -2.89
C VAL A 71 13.31 -3.06 -3.75
N GLN A 72 13.62 -2.80 -5.02
CA GLN A 72 12.65 -2.21 -5.97
C GLN A 72 11.45 -3.14 -6.21
N GLN A 73 11.69 -4.43 -6.43
CA GLN A 73 10.60 -5.42 -6.58
C GLN A 73 9.71 -5.49 -5.34
N LYS A 74 10.31 -5.55 -4.15
CA LYS A 74 9.58 -5.58 -2.89
C LYS A 74 8.73 -4.33 -2.68
N MET A 75 9.26 -3.16 -3.03
CA MET A 75 8.52 -1.90 -2.98
C MET A 75 7.37 -1.86 -3.98
N ALA A 76 7.59 -2.33 -5.22
CA ALA A 76 6.56 -2.42 -6.24
C ALA A 76 5.40 -3.33 -5.80
N GLN A 77 5.70 -4.51 -5.25
CA GLN A 77 4.70 -5.43 -4.71
C GLN A 77 3.91 -4.80 -3.55
N LYS A 78 4.60 -4.15 -2.62
CA LYS A 78 3.94 -3.46 -1.51
C LYS A 78 2.99 -2.36 -1.99
N ASN A 79 3.43 -1.57 -2.98
CA ASN A 79 2.61 -0.52 -3.55
C ASN A 79 1.37 -1.07 -4.27
N GLN A 80 1.49 -2.20 -4.97
CA GLN A 80 0.36 -2.89 -5.58
C GLN A 80 -0.65 -3.37 -4.53
N GLN A 81 -0.17 -3.97 -3.44
CA GLN A 81 -1.04 -4.40 -2.35
C GLN A 81 -1.79 -3.23 -1.69
N ILE A 82 -1.11 -2.09 -1.48
CA ILE A 82 -1.73 -0.88 -0.95
C ILE A 82 -2.81 -0.37 -1.91
N ARG A 83 -2.53 -0.30 -3.22
CA ARG A 83 -3.51 0.12 -4.25
C ARG A 83 -4.75 -0.79 -4.25
N GLN A 84 -4.56 -2.10 -4.23
CA GLN A 84 -5.66 -3.08 -4.19
C GLN A 84 -6.49 -2.93 -2.90
N ARG A 85 -5.84 -2.72 -1.75
CA ARG A 85 -6.51 -2.50 -0.47
C ARG A 85 -7.35 -1.22 -0.48
N ASN A 86 -6.81 -0.14 -1.02
CA ASN A 86 -7.52 1.14 -1.13
C ASN A 86 -8.71 1.04 -2.10
N GLN A 87 -8.55 0.34 -3.22
CA GLN A 87 -9.62 0.11 -4.18
C GLN A 87 -10.77 -0.72 -3.59
N LYS A 88 -10.46 -1.78 -2.83
CA LYS A 88 -11.49 -2.55 -2.10
C LYS A 88 -12.25 -1.69 -1.09
N ARG A 89 -11.53 -0.81 -0.35
CA ARG A 89 -12.14 0.11 0.63
C ARG A 89 -13.06 1.13 -0.04
N SER A 90 -12.65 1.70 -1.18
CA SER A 90 -13.50 2.64 -1.91
C SER A 90 -14.77 1.97 -2.44
N HIS A 91 -14.68 0.78 -3.03
CA HIS A 91 -15.86 0.03 -3.47
C HIS A 91 -16.82 -0.31 -2.32
N GLN A 92 -16.28 -0.68 -1.16
CA GLN A 92 -17.10 -0.96 0.02
C GLN A 92 -17.79 0.30 0.54
N ALA A 93 -17.08 1.43 0.60
CA ALA A 93 -17.66 2.71 1.01
C ALA A 93 -18.76 3.17 0.03
N ASP A 94 -18.56 3.03 -1.27
CA ASP A 94 -19.56 3.35 -2.29
C ASP A 94 -20.79 2.44 -2.19
N PHE A 95 -20.60 1.16 -1.91
CA PHE A 95 -21.69 0.22 -1.68
C PHE A 95 -22.51 0.61 -0.45
N GLU A 96 -21.86 0.90 0.67
CA GLU A 96 -22.53 1.35 1.90
C GLU A 96 -23.27 2.68 1.71
N ALA A 97 -22.65 3.62 0.99
CA ALA A 97 -23.30 4.90 0.66
C ALA A 97 -24.56 4.72 -0.19
N ARG A 98 -24.55 3.80 -1.16
CA ARG A 98 -25.72 3.45 -1.98
C ARG A 98 -26.81 2.78 -1.14
N GLN A 99 -26.45 1.91 -0.22
CA GLN A 99 -27.42 1.27 0.69
C GLN A 99 -28.10 2.30 1.60
N LYS A 100 -27.34 3.23 2.20
CA LYS A 100 -27.90 4.33 3.01
C LYS A 100 -28.88 5.20 2.21
N LYS A 101 -28.55 5.56 0.97
CA LYS A 101 -29.45 6.33 0.11
C LYS A 101 -30.74 5.57 -0.19
N ARG A 102 -30.69 4.26 -0.44
CA ARG A 102 -31.89 3.44 -0.71
C ARG A 102 -32.78 3.34 0.52
N SER A 103 -32.22 3.13 1.71
CA SER A 103 -33.02 3.08 2.94
C SER A 103 -33.61 4.44 3.32
N PHE A 104 -32.92 5.54 3.05
CA PHE A 104 -33.43 6.88 3.27
C PHE A 104 -34.60 7.21 2.33
N LEU A 105 -34.49 6.85 1.05
CA LEU A 105 -35.60 6.97 0.07
C LEU A 105 -36.82 6.12 0.46
N GLY A 106 -36.57 4.89 0.96
CA GLY A 106 -37.65 4.03 1.45
C GLY A 106 -38.41 4.62 2.65
N LEU A 107 -37.68 5.17 3.62
CA LEU A 107 -38.27 5.84 4.79
C LEU A 107 -39.02 7.12 4.40
N ALA A 108 -38.49 7.92 3.47
CA ALA A 108 -39.16 9.11 2.96
C ALA A 108 -40.44 8.74 2.22
N PHE A 109 -40.44 7.68 1.41
CA PHE A 109 -41.64 7.19 0.71
C PHE A 109 -42.71 6.69 1.69
N TYR A 110 -42.27 5.96 2.74
CA TYR A 110 -43.16 5.47 3.79
C TYR A 110 -43.75 6.63 4.61
N GLY A 111 -42.96 7.66 4.90
CA GLY A 111 -43.43 8.88 5.57
C GLY A 111 -44.47 9.64 4.75
N VAL A 112 -44.29 9.76 3.44
CA VAL A 112 -45.26 10.38 2.53
C VAL A 112 -46.56 9.57 2.47
N LEU A 113 -46.46 8.24 2.44
CA LEU A 113 -47.64 7.35 2.48
C LEU A 113 -48.46 7.50 3.78
N ILE A 114 -47.79 7.58 4.92
CA ILE A 114 -48.44 7.82 6.22
C ILE A 114 -49.14 9.19 6.24
N LEU A 115 -48.46 10.22 5.70
CA LEU A 115 -49.01 11.58 5.65
C LEU A 115 -50.24 11.67 4.73
N LEU A 116 -50.22 10.96 3.60
CA LEU A 116 -51.37 10.85 2.70
C LEU A 116 -52.51 10.06 3.33
N ALA A 117 -52.24 9.01 4.11
CA ALA A 117 -53.24 8.26 4.86
C ALA A 117 -53.88 9.10 5.97
N ALA A 118 -53.10 9.93 6.66
CA ALA A 118 -53.58 10.80 7.74
C ALA A 118 -54.43 11.97 7.26
N THR A 119 -54.35 12.34 5.97
CA THR A 119 -55.12 13.46 5.39
C THR A 119 -56.40 13.02 4.69
N ASP A 120 -56.90 11.78 4.88
CA ASP A 120 -58.10 11.19 4.26
C ASP A 120 -58.16 11.30 2.71
N LYS A 121 -57.07 11.72 2.06
CA LYS A 121 -57.02 11.87 0.60
C LYS A 121 -56.93 10.53 -0.14
N LEU A 122 -56.57 9.45 0.56
CA LEU A 122 -56.58 8.10 0.00
C LEU A 122 -57.97 7.55 -0.23
N SER A 123 -58.96 8.00 0.54
CA SER A 123 -60.36 7.62 0.33
C SER A 123 -60.92 8.04 -1.04
N TRP A 124 -60.47 9.20 -1.54
CA TRP A 124 -60.85 9.69 -2.87
C TRP A 124 -60.24 8.90 -4.01
N LEU A 125 -59.00 8.41 -3.86
CA LEU A 125 -58.35 7.59 -4.86
C LEU A 125 -58.96 6.19 -4.97
N VAL A 126 -59.32 5.60 -3.84
CA VAL A 126 -60.00 4.29 -3.80
C VAL A 126 -61.42 4.39 -4.34
N VAL A 127 -62.18 5.43 -3.99
CA VAL A 127 -63.52 5.67 -4.50
C VAL A 127 -63.49 6.01 -6.00
N GLY A 128 -62.52 6.80 -6.47
CA GLY A 128 -62.33 7.08 -7.89
C GLY A 128 -61.98 5.84 -8.73
N TRP A 129 -61.28 4.90 -8.16
CA TRP A 129 -60.91 3.64 -8.82
C TRP A 129 -62.08 2.66 -8.90
N TYR A 130 -62.93 2.62 -7.86
CA TYR A 130 -64.15 1.84 -7.87
C TYR A 130 -65.21 2.40 -8.84
N ALA A 131 -65.30 3.72 -8.99
CA ALA A 131 -66.18 4.37 -9.94
C ALA A 131 -65.79 4.22 -11.40
N ALA A 132 -64.49 3.91 -11.67
CA ALA A 132 -63.98 3.69 -13.02
C ALA A 132 -64.11 2.22 -13.49
N LEU A 133 -64.51 1.30 -12.59
CA LEU A 133 -64.65 -0.14 -12.88
C LEU A 133 -66.13 -0.59 -12.96
N GLY A 134 -67.08 0.29 -12.78
CA GLY A 134 -68.53 0.08 -12.97
C GLY A 134 -69.00 0.83 -14.16
#